data_7b3712fc50a2ab31eb3749e8953af345
#
_entry.id   7b3712fc50a2ab31eb3749e8953af345
#
_cell.length_a   1.000
_cell.length_b   1.000
_cell.length_c   1.000
_cell.angle_alpha   90.00
_cell.angle_beta   90.00
_cell.angle_gamma   90.00
#
_symmetry.space_group_name_H-M   'P 1'
#
loop_
_entity.id
_entity.type
_entity.pdbx_description
1 polymer ?
#
loop_
_entity_poly.entity_id
_entity_poly.type
_entity_poly.pdbx_seq_one_letter_code
_entity_poly.pdbx_strand_id
1 'polypeptide(L)' 'MNQDELWLAKWKEAMDFLETNHRKPSKFIPEERNMRSWWKHNKKLMNAGKLKEDRIPLFHQLLDLGEKYKRVNQYL' A
#
# COMPACT_ATOMS: atom_id res chain seq x y z
N MET A 1 6.87 -19.82 -3.93
CA MET A 1 5.96 -18.71 -4.31
C MET A 1 6.47 -18.01 -5.54
N ASN A 2 5.58 -17.69 -6.48
CA ASN A 2 5.97 -16.84 -7.59
C ASN A 2 5.81 -15.35 -7.19
N GLN A 3 6.31 -14.47 -8.05
CA GLN A 3 6.30 -13.03 -7.75
C GLN A 3 4.89 -12.46 -7.61
N ASP A 4 3.92 -12.98 -8.36
CA ASP A 4 2.54 -12.51 -8.29
C ASP A 4 1.91 -12.85 -6.94
N GLU A 5 2.18 -14.05 -6.44
CA GLU A 5 1.68 -14.47 -5.11
C GLU A 5 2.30 -13.64 -4.00
N LEU A 6 3.60 -13.36 -4.09
CA LEU A 6 4.29 -12.49 -3.13
C LEU A 6 3.72 -11.08 -3.15
N TRP A 7 3.47 -10.55 -4.32
CA TRP A 7 2.91 -9.22 -4.46
C TRP A 7 1.52 -9.14 -3.83
N LEU A 8 0.67 -10.14 -4.10
CA LEU A 8 -0.67 -10.21 -3.53
C LEU A 8 -0.63 -10.34 -2.01
N ALA A 9 0.29 -11.13 -1.48
CA ALA A 9 0.44 -11.27 -0.04
C ALA A 9 0.80 -9.94 0.62
N LYS A 10 1.71 -9.20 0.02
CA LYS A 10 2.10 -7.87 0.51
C LYS A 10 0.96 -6.86 0.38
N TRP A 11 0.19 -6.93 -0.70
CA TRP A 11 -0.99 -6.10 -0.90
C TRP A 11 -2.03 -6.35 0.19
N LYS A 12 -2.29 -7.62 0.50
CA LYS A 12 -3.22 -7.99 1.58
C LYS A 12 -2.75 -7.48 2.94
N GLU A 13 -1.46 -7.62 3.21
CA GLU A 13 -0.87 -7.09 4.45
C GLU A 13 -1.09 -5.59 4.57
N ALA A 14 -0.88 -4.86 3.48
CA ALA A 14 -1.07 -3.42 3.46
C ALA A 14 -2.54 -3.03 3.65
N MET A 15 -3.46 -3.76 3.02
CA MET A 15 -4.90 -3.52 3.18
C MET A 15 -5.32 -3.77 4.63
N ASP A 16 -4.88 -4.89 5.21
CA ASP A 16 -5.18 -5.22 6.61
C ASP A 16 -4.59 -4.18 7.56
N PHE A 17 -3.39 -3.72 7.28
CA PHE A 17 -2.74 -2.67 8.07
C PHE A 17 -3.58 -1.39 8.10
N LEU A 18 -4.05 -0.96 6.94
CA LEU A 18 -4.89 0.24 6.86
C LEU A 18 -6.19 0.09 7.63
N GLU A 19 -6.83 -1.06 7.52
CA GLU A 19 -8.09 -1.31 8.21
C GLU A 19 -7.93 -1.43 9.72
N THR A 20 -6.77 -1.92 10.16
CA THR A 20 -6.49 -2.07 11.59
C THR A 20 -6.01 -0.77 12.22
N ASN A 21 -5.13 -0.04 11.54
CA ASN A 21 -4.46 1.13 12.10
C ASN A 21 -5.05 2.46 11.65
N HIS A 22 -5.84 2.46 10.58
CA HIS A 22 -6.45 3.66 9.99
C HIS A 22 -5.44 4.74 9.63
N ARG A 23 -4.24 4.32 9.17
CA ARG A 23 -3.18 5.21 8.72
C ARG A 23 -2.23 4.46 7.80
N LYS A 24 -1.44 5.19 7.03
CA LYS A 24 -0.40 4.59 6.19
C LYS A 24 0.78 4.11 7.04
N PRO A 25 1.53 3.10 6.57
CA PRO A 25 2.73 2.67 7.28
C PRO A 25 3.77 3.78 7.38
N SER A 26 4.51 3.81 8.47
CA SER A 26 5.48 4.85 8.78
C SER A 26 6.91 4.38 8.54
N LYS A 27 7.75 5.27 8.01
CA LYS A 27 9.18 5.01 7.87
C LYS A 27 9.92 5.04 9.21
N PHE A 28 9.30 5.62 10.22
CA PHE A 28 9.91 5.79 11.54
C PHE A 28 9.69 4.58 12.45
N ILE A 29 8.79 3.68 12.09
CA ILE A 29 8.50 2.48 12.86
C ILE A 29 9.17 1.30 12.16
N PRO A 30 10.14 0.61 12.80
CA PRO A 30 10.91 -0.46 12.14
C PRO A 30 10.05 -1.57 11.53
N GLU A 31 8.97 -1.96 12.20
CA GLU A 31 8.09 -3.02 11.72
C GLU A 31 7.31 -2.62 10.46
N GLU A 32 7.19 -1.32 10.21
CA GLU A 32 6.42 -0.80 9.09
C GLU A 32 7.28 -0.37 7.91
N ARG A 33 8.58 -0.32 8.08
CA ARG A 33 9.50 0.13 7.03
C ARG A 33 9.39 -0.64 5.73
N ASN A 34 9.34 -1.97 5.82
CA ASN A 34 9.28 -2.83 4.65
C ASN A 34 8.00 -2.60 3.87
N MET A 35 6.88 -2.48 4.57
CA MET A 35 5.59 -2.21 3.95
C MET A 35 5.57 -0.85 3.27
N ARG A 36 6.11 0.17 3.93
CA ARG A 36 6.20 1.51 3.36
C ARG A 36 7.10 1.55 2.13
N SER A 37 8.23 0.88 2.17
CA SER A 37 9.15 0.80 1.03
C SER A 37 8.49 0.11 -0.16
N TRP A 38 7.76 -0.98 0.09
CA TRP A 38 7.00 -1.68 -0.92
C TRP A 38 5.93 -0.77 -1.54
N TRP A 39 5.20 -0.04 -0.71
CA TRP A 39 4.17 0.90 -1.15
C TRP A 39 4.76 1.97 -2.05
N LYS A 40 5.81 2.62 -1.58
CA LYS A 40 6.47 3.70 -2.31
C LYS A 40 7.04 3.22 -3.64
N HIS A 41 7.66 2.04 -3.64
CA HIS A 41 8.21 1.43 -4.84
C HIS A 41 7.12 1.17 -5.90
N ASN A 42 6.00 0.59 -5.48
CA ASN A 42 4.91 0.30 -6.40
C ASN A 42 4.22 1.57 -6.91
N LYS A 43 4.10 2.58 -6.08
CA LYS A 43 3.56 3.87 -6.50
C LYS A 43 4.45 4.50 -7.58
N LYS A 44 5.76 4.41 -7.41
CA LYS A 44 6.73 4.88 -8.39
C LYS A 44 6.59 4.13 -9.72
N LEU A 45 6.47 2.80 -9.64
CA LEU A 45 6.27 1.97 -10.84
C LEU A 45 4.96 2.33 -11.56
N MET A 46 3.90 2.53 -10.81
CA MET A 46 2.61 2.90 -11.38
C MET A 46 2.68 4.24 -12.10
N ASN A 47 3.30 5.24 -11.48
CA ASN A 47 3.45 6.57 -12.07
C ASN A 47 4.34 6.57 -13.31
N ALA A 48 5.28 5.64 -13.38
CA ALA A 48 6.18 5.48 -14.53
C ALA A 48 5.57 4.60 -15.65
N GLY A 49 4.36 4.07 -15.42
CA GLY A 49 3.72 3.17 -16.38
C GLY A 49 4.36 1.77 -16.43
N LYS A 50 5.08 1.39 -15.39
CA LYS A 50 5.82 0.11 -15.34
C LYS A 50 5.19 -0.93 -14.42
N LEU A 51 4.10 -0.60 -13.75
CA LEU A 51 3.40 -1.56 -12.90
C LEU A 51 2.58 -2.50 -13.78
N LYS A 52 2.58 -3.80 -13.44
CA LYS A 52 1.82 -4.81 -14.16
C LYS A 52 0.33 -4.45 -14.20
N GLU A 53 -0.32 -4.64 -15.35
CA GLU A 53 -1.73 -4.27 -15.53
C GLU A 53 -2.65 -4.90 -14.49
N ASP A 54 -2.42 -6.18 -14.14
CA ASP A 54 -3.21 -6.90 -13.16
C ASP A 54 -3.13 -6.28 -11.76
N ARG A 55 -2.05 -5.60 -11.49
CA ARG A 55 -1.77 -5.00 -10.17
C ARG A 55 -2.31 -3.59 -10.05
N ILE A 56 -2.52 -2.89 -11.16
CA ILE A 56 -2.95 -1.49 -11.17
C ILE A 56 -4.27 -1.29 -10.43
N PRO A 57 -5.37 -2.02 -10.75
CA PRO A 57 -6.62 -1.80 -10.02
C PRO A 57 -6.53 -2.15 -8.54
N LEU A 58 -5.76 -3.17 -8.19
CA LEU A 58 -5.55 -3.55 -6.79
C LEU A 58 -4.78 -2.46 -6.04
N PHE A 59 -3.74 -1.94 -6.66
CA PHE A 59 -2.96 -0.88 -6.03
C PHE A 59 -3.77 0.41 -5.89
N HIS A 60 -4.65 0.71 -6.84
CA HIS A 60 -5.58 1.84 -6.74
C HIS A 60 -6.52 1.68 -5.54
N GLN A 61 -7.03 0.48 -5.30
CA GLN A 61 -7.84 0.21 -4.11
C GLN A 61 -7.08 0.52 -2.83
N LEU A 62 -5.81 0.14 -2.78
CA LEU A 62 -4.96 0.41 -1.64
C LEU A 62 -4.75 1.91 -1.44
N LEU A 63 -4.46 2.64 -2.52
CA LEU A 63 -4.29 4.09 -2.46
C LEU A 63 -5.56 4.80 -2.01
N ASP A 64 -6.70 4.39 -2.54
CA ASP A 64 -8.00 4.97 -2.18
C ASP A 64 -8.30 4.76 -0.70
N LEU A 65 -8.04 3.56 -0.20
CA LEU A 65 -8.25 3.26 1.22
C LEU A 65 -7.34 4.11 2.11
N GLY A 66 -6.07 4.26 1.69
CA GLY A 66 -5.12 5.12 2.41
C GLY A 66 -5.58 6.56 2.46
N GLU A 67 -6.11 7.09 1.36
CA GLU A 67 -6.63 8.45 1.31
C GLU A 67 -7.89 8.62 2.17
N LYS A 68 -8.76 7.60 2.18
CA LYS A 68 -9.95 7.61 3.02
C LYS A 68 -9.59 7.79 4.49
N TYR A 69 -8.64 7.02 4.99
CA TYR A 69 -8.22 7.11 6.39
C TYR A 69 -7.45 8.39 6.69
N LYS A 70 -6.68 8.87 5.74
CA LYS A 70 -5.99 10.16 5.87
C LYS A 70 -6.97 11.30 6.07
N ARG A 71 -8.07 11.31 5.31
CA ARG A 71 -9.11 12.35 5.43
C ARG A 71 -9.78 12.32 6.79
N VAL A 72 -10.09 11.12 7.29
CA VAL A 72 -10.71 10.96 8.61
C VAL A 72 -9.77 11.49 9.69
N ASN A 73 -8.48 11.18 9.59
CA ASN A 73 -7.50 11.59 10.57
C ASN A 73 -7.25 13.10 10.60
N GLN A 74 -7.51 13.79 9.49
CA GLN A 74 -7.34 15.25 9.42
C GLN A 74 -8.30 16.02 10.31
N TYR A 75 -9.41 15.41 10.67
CA TYR A 75 -10.43 16.07 11.50
C TYR A 75 -10.34 15.68 12.97
N LEU A 76 -9.36 14.88 13.30
CA LEU A 76 -9.09 14.49 14.66
C LEU A 76 -7.97 15.34 15.26
#